data_d5ba93e978c806dd3989435f0850eb62
#
_entry.id   d5ba93e978c806dd3989435f0850eb62
#
_cell.length_a   1.000
_cell.length_b   1.000
_cell.length_c   1.000
_cell.angle_alpha   90.00
_cell.angle_beta   90.00
_cell.angle_gamma   90.00
#
_symmetry.space_group_name_H-M   'P 1'
#
loop_
_entity.id
_entity.type
_entity.pdbx_description
1 polymer ?
#
loop_
_entity_poly.entity_id
_entity_poly.type
_entity_poly.pdbx_seq_one_letter_code
_entity_poly.pdbx_strand_id
1 'polypeptide(L)'
;MTTLSVGIGGLLGVLARFGIGRLTLHHEQLLWSTVWINVSGSFLLGLFVAGGWFGRDLREGIGVGFLSGFTTFSTFSVQAIQEVDAGEPWRAFAYVAVSLVGGLAAAAAGYALGRRLA
;
A
#
# COMPACT_ATOMS: atom_id res chain seq x y z
N MET A 1 -12.86 -21.37 -2.24
CA MET A 1 -12.23 -20.81 -1.01
C MET A 1 -11.36 -19.60 -1.31
N THR A 2 -10.66 -19.57 -2.44
CA THR A 2 -9.80 -18.43 -2.83
C THR A 2 -10.57 -17.11 -2.87
N THR A 3 -11.74 -17.07 -3.51
CA THR A 3 -12.56 -15.86 -3.59
C THR A 3 -12.97 -15.36 -2.20
N LEU A 4 -13.33 -16.25 -1.30
CA LEU A 4 -13.69 -15.90 0.07
C LEU A 4 -12.47 -15.33 0.84
N SER A 5 -11.30 -15.96 0.66
CA SER A 5 -10.06 -15.49 1.27
C SER A 5 -9.70 -14.08 0.80
N VAL A 6 -9.87 -13.80 -0.49
CA VAL A 6 -9.65 -12.47 -1.07
C VAL A 6 -10.64 -11.46 -0.49
N GLY A 7 -11.93 -11.83 -0.40
CA GLY A 7 -12.96 -10.95 0.15
C GLY A 7 -12.72 -10.59 1.62
N ILE A 8 -12.41 -11.58 2.45
CA ILE A 8 -12.10 -11.35 3.87
C ILE A 8 -10.81 -10.52 4.01
N GLY A 9 -9.77 -10.90 3.27
CA GLY A 9 -8.51 -10.15 3.28
C GLY A 9 -8.71 -8.70 2.86
N GLY A 10 -9.47 -8.47 1.80
CA GLY A 10 -9.78 -7.12 1.31
C GLY A 10 -10.52 -6.29 2.34
N LEU A 11 -11.52 -6.85 2.99
CA LEU A 11 -12.24 -6.18 4.06
C LEU A 11 -11.30 -5.77 5.20
N LEU A 12 -10.46 -6.67 5.66
CA LEU A 12 -9.51 -6.40 6.74
C LEU A 12 -8.47 -5.34 6.30
N GLY A 13 -8.00 -5.40 5.07
CA GLY A 13 -7.04 -4.42 4.53
C GLY A 13 -7.64 -3.01 4.45
N VAL A 14 -8.86 -2.89 3.95
CA VAL A 14 -9.57 -1.59 3.88
C VAL A 14 -9.81 -1.05 5.28
N LEU A 15 -10.25 -1.87 6.22
CA LEU A 15 -10.48 -1.45 7.60
C LEU A 15 -9.19 -1.04 8.30
N ALA A 16 -8.08 -1.74 8.07
CA ALA A 16 -6.78 -1.38 8.61
C ALA A 16 -6.33 -0.01 8.08
N ARG A 17 -6.44 0.24 6.79
CA ARG A 17 -6.11 1.52 6.18
C ARG A 17 -7.00 2.65 6.71
N PHE A 18 -8.29 2.41 6.80
CA PHE A 18 -9.24 3.37 7.34
C PHE A 18 -8.89 3.71 8.81
N GLY A 19 -8.57 2.70 9.62
CA GLY A 19 -8.18 2.88 11.01
C GLY A 19 -6.92 3.72 11.16
N ILE A 20 -5.90 3.48 10.34
CA ILE A 20 -4.68 4.29 10.35
C ILE A 20 -4.99 5.74 9.99
N GLY A 21 -5.84 5.98 8.98
CA GLY A 21 -6.27 7.32 8.60
C GLY A 21 -7.00 8.05 9.74
N ARG A 22 -7.79 7.33 10.51
CA ARG A 22 -8.50 7.89 11.67
C ARG A 22 -7.58 8.31 12.82
N LEU A 23 -6.39 7.71 12.90
CA LEU A 23 -5.40 8.05 13.92
C LEU A 23 -4.56 9.28 13.54
N THR A 24 -4.62 9.74 12.29
CA THR A 24 -3.91 10.92 11.84
C THR A 24 -4.75 12.15 12.06
N LEU A 25 -4.18 13.15 12.77
CA LEU A 25 -4.92 14.36 13.20
C LEU A 25 -4.73 15.54 12.27
N HIS A 26 -3.66 15.56 11.48
CA HIS A 26 -3.30 16.66 10.61
C HIS A 26 -3.18 16.21 9.15
N HIS A 27 -3.51 17.12 8.23
CA HIS A 27 -3.47 16.86 6.80
C HIS A 27 -2.09 16.36 6.31
N GLU A 28 -1.01 16.95 6.81
CA GLU A 28 0.35 16.51 6.45
C GLU A 28 0.63 15.08 6.91
N GLN A 29 0.19 14.74 8.12
CA GLN A 29 0.32 13.36 8.63
C GLN A 29 -0.46 12.38 7.78
N LEU A 30 -1.60 12.81 7.24
CA LEU A 30 -2.43 11.96 6.37
C LEU A 30 -1.70 11.64 5.07
N LEU A 31 -0.99 12.60 4.48
CA LEU A 31 -0.17 12.37 3.28
C LEU A 31 0.93 11.34 3.55
N TRP A 32 1.69 11.52 4.61
CA TRP A 32 2.77 10.60 4.97
C TRP A 32 2.27 9.24 5.40
N SER A 33 1.12 9.18 6.03
CA SER A 33 0.43 7.94 6.35
C SER A 33 0.12 7.15 5.07
N THR A 34 -0.38 7.80 4.03
CA THR A 34 -0.65 7.18 2.73
C THR A 34 0.65 6.68 2.06
N VAL A 35 1.73 7.46 2.11
CA VAL A 35 3.05 7.02 1.62
C VAL A 35 3.48 5.75 2.33
N TRP A 36 3.42 5.75 3.66
CA TRP A 36 3.85 4.63 4.49
C TRP A 36 3.03 3.36 4.22
N ILE A 37 1.72 3.51 4.11
CA ILE A 37 0.81 2.41 3.77
C ILE A 37 1.17 1.82 2.41
N ASN A 38 1.32 2.65 1.39
CA ASN A 38 1.59 2.19 0.03
C ASN A 38 3.00 1.60 -0.11
N VAL A 39 4.00 2.21 0.50
CA VAL A 39 5.39 1.71 0.46
C VAL A 39 5.51 0.38 1.20
N SER A 40 5.00 0.29 2.42
CA SER A 40 5.04 -0.95 3.20
C SER A 40 4.21 -2.06 2.54
N GLY A 41 3.05 -1.72 2.02
CA GLY A 41 2.20 -2.67 1.29
C GLY A 41 2.86 -3.18 0.01
N SER A 42 3.55 -2.32 -0.73
CA SER A 42 4.28 -2.69 -1.94
C SER A 42 5.44 -3.64 -1.63
N PHE A 43 6.18 -3.37 -0.56
CA PHE A 43 7.24 -4.27 -0.09
C PHE A 43 6.69 -5.65 0.25
N LEU A 44 5.64 -5.69 1.07
CA LEU A 44 5.03 -6.95 1.50
C LEU A 44 4.43 -7.73 0.34
N LEU A 45 3.78 -7.04 -0.58
CA LEU A 45 3.22 -7.70 -1.77
C LEU A 45 4.32 -8.32 -2.63
N GLY A 46 5.41 -7.58 -2.89
CA GLY A 46 6.57 -8.12 -3.60
C GLY A 46 7.15 -9.35 -2.91
N LEU A 47 7.29 -9.27 -1.60
CA LEU A 47 7.79 -10.36 -0.78
C LEU A 47 6.92 -11.62 -0.91
N PHE A 48 5.60 -11.47 -0.75
CA PHE A 48 4.68 -12.60 -0.82
C PHE A 48 4.54 -13.18 -2.23
N VAL A 49 4.56 -12.35 -3.25
CA VAL A 49 4.49 -12.81 -4.65
C VAL A 49 5.71 -13.67 -4.99
N ALA A 50 6.89 -13.23 -4.60
CA ALA A 50 8.13 -13.94 -4.91
C ALA A 50 8.43 -15.10 -3.97
N GLY A 51 7.96 -15.04 -2.73
CA GLY A 51 8.27 -16.04 -1.70
C GLY A 51 7.56 -17.37 -1.88
N GLY A 52 6.30 -17.36 -2.24
CA GLY A 52 5.53 -18.56 -2.51
C GLY A 52 5.34 -19.50 -1.30
N TRP A 53 5.41 -18.98 -0.08
CA TRP A 53 5.46 -19.80 1.16
C TRP A 53 4.13 -20.38 1.59
N PHE A 54 3.03 -19.78 1.14
CA PHE A 54 1.71 -20.18 1.60
C PHE A 54 0.93 -20.89 0.50
N GLY A 55 -0.05 -21.69 0.90
CA GLY A 55 -1.03 -22.24 -0.02
C GLY A 55 -1.77 -21.14 -0.76
N ARG A 56 -2.40 -21.50 -1.90
CA ARG A 56 -3.02 -20.54 -2.79
C ARG A 56 -4.02 -19.61 -2.10
N ASP A 57 -4.94 -20.18 -1.31
CA ASP A 57 -6.01 -19.41 -0.69
C ASP A 57 -5.46 -18.33 0.25
N LEU A 58 -4.48 -18.68 1.08
CA LEU A 58 -3.88 -17.76 2.04
C LEU A 58 -3.03 -16.71 1.32
N ARG A 59 -2.26 -17.12 0.33
CA ARG A 59 -1.44 -16.20 -0.47
C ARG A 59 -2.28 -15.17 -1.20
N GLU A 60 -3.37 -15.60 -1.84
CA GLU A 60 -4.29 -14.70 -2.53
C GLU A 60 -5.05 -13.82 -1.54
N GLY A 61 -5.46 -14.38 -0.40
CA GLY A 61 -6.14 -13.61 0.65
C GLY A 61 -5.27 -12.51 1.23
N ILE A 62 -3.99 -12.76 1.47
CA ILE A 62 -3.04 -11.77 1.97
C ILE A 62 -2.64 -10.80 0.85
N GLY A 63 -2.21 -11.31 -0.31
CA GLY A 63 -1.67 -10.49 -1.38
C GLY A 63 -2.76 -9.71 -2.10
N VAL A 64 -3.65 -10.40 -2.79
CA VAL A 64 -4.71 -9.75 -3.57
C VAL A 64 -5.77 -9.15 -2.66
N GLY A 65 -6.12 -9.84 -1.57
CA GLY A 65 -7.11 -9.34 -0.63
C GLY A 65 -6.57 -8.24 0.26
N PHE A 66 -5.83 -8.60 1.31
CA PHE A 66 -5.43 -7.67 2.36
C PHE A 66 -4.54 -6.55 1.83
N LEU A 67 -3.43 -6.87 1.17
CA LEU A 67 -2.46 -5.85 0.76
C LEU A 67 -3.03 -4.93 -0.32
N SER A 68 -3.82 -5.45 -1.26
CA SER A 68 -4.47 -4.59 -2.26
C SER A 68 -5.57 -3.72 -1.64
N GLY A 69 -6.29 -4.21 -0.65
CA GLY A 69 -7.26 -3.39 0.10
C GLY A 69 -6.58 -2.37 1.01
N PHE A 70 -5.43 -2.72 1.56
CA PHE A 70 -4.63 -1.85 2.44
C PHE A 70 -4.00 -0.68 1.68
N THR A 71 -3.47 -0.91 0.47
CA THR A 71 -2.87 0.12 -0.37
C THR A 71 -3.93 0.88 -1.16
N THR A 72 -3.61 2.10 -1.62
CA THR A 72 -4.58 2.90 -2.36
C THR A 72 -3.92 3.85 -3.36
N PHE A 73 -4.31 3.70 -4.62
CA PHE A 73 -3.92 4.64 -5.67
C PHE A 73 -4.89 5.82 -5.75
N SER A 74 -6.18 5.59 -5.57
CA SER A 74 -7.20 6.65 -5.70
C SER A 74 -7.06 7.74 -4.64
N THR A 75 -6.88 7.37 -3.38
CA THR A 75 -6.64 8.33 -2.29
C THR A 75 -5.35 9.10 -2.53
N PHE A 76 -4.29 8.42 -2.94
CA PHE A 76 -3.01 9.04 -3.30
C PHE A 76 -3.21 10.10 -4.40
N SER A 77 -3.91 9.76 -5.47
CA SER A 77 -4.13 10.66 -6.60
C SER A 77 -4.92 11.91 -6.19
N VAL A 78 -6.00 11.71 -5.43
CA VAL A 78 -6.84 12.83 -4.96
C VAL A 78 -6.05 13.72 -4.01
N GLN A 79 -5.29 13.14 -3.08
CA GLN A 79 -4.46 13.91 -2.15
C GLN A 79 -3.41 14.76 -2.87
N ALA A 80 -2.78 14.22 -3.93
CA ALA A 80 -1.82 14.98 -4.73
C ALA A 80 -2.47 16.22 -5.39
N ILE A 81 -3.67 16.03 -5.94
CA ILE A 81 -4.42 17.14 -6.56
C ILE A 81 -4.86 18.16 -5.50
N GLN A 82 -5.28 17.71 -4.33
CA GLN A 82 -5.65 18.58 -3.23
C GLN A 82 -4.48 19.46 -2.76
N GLU A 83 -3.26 18.92 -2.76
CA GLU A 83 -2.07 19.72 -2.42
C GLU A 83 -1.80 20.81 -3.45
N VAL A 84 -1.97 20.52 -4.75
CA VAL A 84 -1.86 21.54 -5.79
C VAL A 84 -2.94 22.62 -5.60
N ASP A 85 -4.17 22.20 -5.36
CA ASP A 85 -5.31 23.11 -5.16
C ASP A 85 -5.14 23.98 -3.92
N ALA A 86 -4.50 23.46 -2.88
CA ALA A 86 -4.18 24.18 -1.65
C ALA A 86 -2.99 25.16 -1.80
N GLY A 87 -2.41 25.28 -3.00
CA GLY A 87 -1.28 26.18 -3.25
C GLY A 87 0.07 25.59 -2.84
N GLU A 88 0.18 24.28 -2.74
CA GLU A 88 1.39 23.57 -2.34
C GLU A 88 1.89 22.62 -3.45
N PRO A 89 2.22 23.15 -4.66
CA PRO A 89 2.59 22.29 -5.79
C PRO A 89 3.89 21.50 -5.55
N TRP A 90 4.83 22.07 -4.81
CA TRP A 90 6.09 21.40 -4.50
C TRP A 90 5.90 20.24 -3.50
N ARG A 91 4.98 20.41 -2.55
CA ARG A 91 4.59 19.33 -1.64
C ARG A 91 3.91 18.21 -2.42
N ALA A 92 3.04 18.57 -3.37
CA ALA A 92 2.40 17.59 -4.26
C ALA A 92 3.45 16.81 -5.06
N PHE A 93 4.41 17.50 -5.65
CA PHE A 93 5.49 16.87 -6.42
C PHE A 93 6.33 15.93 -5.54
N ALA A 94 6.74 16.39 -4.36
CA ALA A 94 7.51 15.57 -3.42
C ALA A 94 6.72 14.32 -2.99
N TYR A 95 5.44 14.49 -2.69
CA TYR A 95 4.55 13.39 -2.31
C TYR A 95 4.46 12.34 -3.43
N VAL A 96 4.24 12.77 -4.66
CA VAL A 96 4.17 11.88 -5.83
C VAL A 96 5.52 11.18 -6.07
N ALA A 97 6.61 11.94 -6.06
CA ALA A 97 7.95 11.40 -6.31
C ALA A 97 8.35 10.36 -5.25
N VAL A 98 8.17 10.67 -3.98
CA VAL A 98 8.50 9.75 -2.88
C VAL A 98 7.62 8.50 -2.95
N SER A 99 6.33 8.67 -3.25
CA SER A 99 5.39 7.55 -3.35
C SER A 99 5.76 6.61 -4.50
N LEU A 100 6.04 7.14 -5.69
CA LEU A 100 6.37 6.33 -6.85
C LEU A 100 7.73 5.66 -6.71
N VAL A 101 8.76 6.43 -6.39
CA VAL A 101 10.12 5.90 -6.25
C VAL A 101 10.19 4.95 -5.05
N GLY A 102 9.65 5.37 -3.92
CA GLY A 102 9.62 4.55 -2.70
C GLY A 102 8.82 3.28 -2.88
N GLY A 103 7.65 3.37 -3.50
CA GLY A 103 6.80 2.21 -3.76
C GLY A 103 7.44 1.20 -4.70
N LEU A 104 7.99 1.66 -5.83
CA LEU A 104 8.68 0.78 -6.77
C LEU A 104 9.94 0.16 -6.17
N ALA A 105 10.74 0.95 -5.45
CA ALA A 105 11.93 0.45 -4.78
C ALA A 105 11.57 -0.59 -3.70
N ALA A 106 10.52 -0.32 -2.93
CA ALA A 106 10.04 -1.24 -1.90
C ALA A 106 9.54 -2.55 -2.51
N ALA A 107 8.77 -2.48 -3.60
CA ALA A 107 8.28 -3.66 -4.30
C ALA A 107 9.45 -4.49 -4.84
N ALA A 108 10.44 -3.84 -5.45
CA ALA A 108 11.63 -4.52 -5.96
C ALA A 108 12.44 -5.18 -4.84
N ALA A 109 12.62 -4.47 -3.71
CA ALA A 109 13.33 -5.01 -2.55
C ALA A 109 12.59 -6.20 -1.94
N GLY A 110 11.28 -6.10 -1.76
CA GLY A 110 10.46 -7.19 -1.26
C GLY A 110 10.50 -8.40 -2.18
N TYR A 111 10.36 -8.17 -3.48
CA TYR A 111 10.43 -9.24 -4.47
C TYR A 111 11.79 -9.94 -4.46
N ALA A 112 12.89 -9.18 -4.45
CA ALA A 112 14.25 -9.73 -4.39
C ALA A 112 14.46 -10.56 -3.12
N LEU A 113 14.00 -10.04 -1.97
CA LEU A 113 14.09 -10.76 -0.70
C LEU A 113 13.25 -12.04 -0.72
N GLY A 114 12.03 -11.96 -1.23
CA GLY A 114 11.15 -13.13 -1.35
C GLY A 114 11.76 -14.25 -2.19
N ARG A 115 12.41 -13.89 -3.29
CA ARG A 115 13.11 -14.86 -4.14
C ARG A 115 14.28 -15.54 -3.42
N ARG A 116 14.99 -14.82 -2.57
CA ARG A 116 16.11 -15.38 -1.82
C ARG A 116 15.66 -16.33 -0.72
N LEU A 117 14.51 -16.04 -0.13
CA LEU A 117 13.99 -16.82 0.99
C LEU A 117 13.11 -17.98 0.54
N ALA A 118 12.73 -18.01 -0.72
CA ALA A 118 11.84 -19.06 -1.26
C ALA A 118 12.53 -20.41 -1.40
#